data_9e1c386b6f07bb435c7c08c0cb7d00fc
#
_entry.id   9e1c386b6f07bb435c7c08c0cb7d00fc
#
_cell.length_a   1.000
_cell.length_b   1.000
_cell.length_c   1.000
_cell.angle_alpha   90.00
_cell.angle_beta   90.00
_cell.angle_gamma   90.00
#
_symmetry.space_group_name_H-M   'P 1'
#
loop_
_entity.id
_entity.type
_entity.pdbx_description
1 polymer ?
#
loop_
_entity_poly.entity_id
_entity_poly.type
_entity_poly.pdbx_seq_one_letter_code
_entity_poly.pdbx_strand_id
1 'polypeptide(L)'
;MEEPIILCAQILAITLVLTVHEFAHAYTAYKFGDPTAKLAGRMTLNPLKHFDLIGLVAFVLTKFGWAKPVPINPYNFRDRKKGYLWTSAAGIIVNYTTAILVYPILSLVVAKLQFTYVNLFIYMFLATVYQCSLSFSVFNLLPLYPLDGFRIVESIDQKHNKVRVFLRKYSSYILMGLVIIHYLSSKISFLAYVDVLGFALTHIMSLLEKPIELFWSIFHI
;
A
#
# COMPACT_ATOMS: atom_id res chain seq x y z
N MET A 1 -26.86 1.52 12.41
CA MET A 1 -26.95 1.64 10.94
C MET A 1 -25.66 2.19 10.31
N GLU A 2 -24.83 2.92 11.06
CA GLU A 2 -23.58 3.52 10.55
C GLU A 2 -22.47 2.49 10.32
N GLU A 3 -22.29 1.53 11.22
CA GLU A 3 -21.24 0.51 11.14
C GLU A 3 -21.15 -0.26 9.80
N PRO A 4 -22.27 -0.76 9.24
CA PRO A 4 -22.23 -1.43 7.94
C PRO A 4 -21.84 -0.49 6.79
N ILE A 5 -22.26 0.78 6.86
CA ILE A 5 -21.92 1.79 5.84
C ILE A 5 -20.42 2.07 5.87
N ILE A 6 -19.85 2.27 7.06
CA ILE A 6 -18.43 2.49 7.28
C ILE A 6 -17.62 1.30 6.77
N LEU A 7 -18.01 0.08 7.16
CA LEU A 7 -17.32 -1.14 6.73
C LEU A 7 -17.36 -1.31 5.21
N CYS A 8 -18.51 -1.06 4.58
CA CYS A 8 -18.65 -1.14 3.13
C CYS A 8 -17.73 -0.13 2.42
N ALA A 9 -17.72 1.13 2.89
CA ALA A 9 -16.86 2.18 2.35
C ALA A 9 -15.37 1.80 2.48
N GLN A 10 -14.95 1.28 3.64
CA GLN A 10 -13.58 0.85 3.89
C GLN A 10 -13.17 -0.33 2.98
N ILE A 11 -14.00 -1.36 2.84
CA ILE A 11 -13.70 -2.51 1.97
C ILE A 11 -13.54 -2.06 0.52
N LEU A 12 -14.44 -1.22 0.02
CA LEU A 12 -14.36 -0.70 -1.36
C LEU A 12 -13.11 0.16 -1.56
N ALA A 13 -12.77 1.03 -0.61
CA ALA A 13 -11.60 1.88 -0.68
C ALA A 13 -10.29 1.08 -0.73
N ILE A 14 -10.13 0.11 0.17
CA ILE A 14 -8.93 -0.74 0.22
C ILE A 14 -8.83 -1.59 -1.04
N THR A 15 -9.95 -2.14 -1.50
CA THR A 15 -10.02 -2.88 -2.75
C THR A 15 -9.54 -2.05 -3.94
N LEU A 16 -9.96 -0.79 -4.02
CA LEU A 16 -9.51 0.14 -5.07
C LEU A 16 -8.00 0.38 -4.97
N VAL A 17 -7.49 0.74 -3.79
CA VAL A 17 -6.08 1.08 -3.58
C VAL A 17 -5.17 -0.11 -3.90
N LEU A 18 -5.51 -1.32 -3.44
CA LEU A 18 -4.77 -2.55 -3.77
C LEU A 18 -4.82 -2.89 -5.26
N THR A 19 -5.99 -2.73 -5.90
CA THR A 19 -6.15 -3.01 -7.33
C THR A 19 -5.27 -2.10 -8.18
N VAL A 20 -5.25 -0.80 -7.87
CA VAL A 20 -4.43 0.19 -8.59
C VAL A 20 -2.95 -0.06 -8.37
N HIS A 21 -2.55 -0.43 -7.15
CA HIS A 21 -1.19 -0.83 -6.79
C HIS A 21 -0.70 -2.03 -7.61
N GLU A 22 -1.45 -3.11 -7.60
CA GLU A 22 -1.11 -4.35 -8.35
C GLU A 22 -1.13 -4.13 -9.88
N PHE A 23 -2.09 -3.33 -10.37
CA PHE A 23 -2.12 -2.93 -11.77
C PHE A 23 -0.88 -2.15 -12.17
N ALA A 24 -0.40 -1.23 -11.33
CA ALA A 24 0.81 -0.45 -11.60
C ALA A 24 2.04 -1.35 -11.76
N HIS A 25 2.22 -2.36 -10.90
CA HIS A 25 3.26 -3.37 -11.05
C HIS A 25 3.14 -4.13 -12.38
N ALA A 26 1.95 -4.66 -12.69
CA ALA A 26 1.69 -5.42 -13.91
C ALA A 26 1.96 -4.59 -15.17
N TYR A 27 1.48 -3.35 -15.20
CA TYR A 27 1.64 -2.44 -16.32
C TYR A 27 3.10 -2.03 -16.54
N THR A 28 3.80 -1.69 -15.46
CA THR A 28 5.22 -1.31 -15.53
C THR A 28 6.07 -2.49 -15.97
N ALA A 29 5.85 -3.69 -15.42
CA ALA A 29 6.52 -4.91 -15.85
C ALA A 29 6.35 -5.14 -17.35
N TYR A 30 5.12 -5.02 -17.86
CA TYR A 30 4.83 -5.16 -19.30
C TYR A 30 5.57 -4.12 -20.15
N LYS A 31 5.63 -2.86 -19.71
CA LYS A 31 6.38 -1.79 -20.42
C LYS A 31 7.88 -2.08 -20.48
N PHE A 32 8.44 -2.70 -19.46
CA PHE A 32 9.84 -3.10 -19.43
C PHE A 32 10.12 -4.46 -20.12
N GLY A 33 9.11 -5.11 -20.69
CA GLY A 33 9.25 -6.31 -21.51
C GLY A 33 8.79 -7.62 -20.88
N ASP A 34 8.27 -7.58 -19.63
CA ASP A 34 7.72 -8.78 -18.97
C ASP A 34 6.20 -8.92 -19.22
N PRO A 35 5.75 -9.85 -20.08
CA PRO A 35 4.35 -10.07 -20.37
C PRO A 35 3.66 -10.97 -19.33
N THR A 36 4.34 -11.45 -18.30
CA THR A 36 3.88 -12.53 -17.41
C THR A 36 2.55 -12.18 -16.76
N ALA A 37 2.42 -10.98 -16.16
CA ALA A 37 1.17 -10.53 -15.54
C ALA A 37 0.03 -10.36 -16.56
N LYS A 38 0.33 -9.87 -17.77
CA LYS A 38 -0.64 -9.70 -18.85
C LYS A 38 -1.17 -11.06 -19.32
N LEU A 39 -0.29 -12.03 -19.57
CA LEU A 39 -0.66 -13.38 -20.00
C LEU A 39 -1.45 -14.12 -18.92
N ALA A 40 -1.18 -13.86 -17.65
CA ALA A 40 -1.95 -14.38 -16.54
C ALA A 40 -3.32 -13.67 -16.31
N GLY A 41 -3.70 -12.69 -17.17
CA GLY A 41 -4.94 -11.92 -17.02
C GLY A 41 -4.95 -11.02 -15.78
N ARG A 42 -3.75 -10.67 -15.26
CA ARG A 42 -3.56 -9.88 -14.03
C ARG A 42 -3.27 -8.40 -14.30
N MET A 43 -3.00 -8.01 -15.54
CA MET A 43 -2.87 -6.61 -15.95
C MET A 43 -4.26 -6.02 -16.22
N THR A 44 -5.03 -5.80 -15.16
CA THR A 44 -6.43 -5.34 -15.21
C THR A 44 -6.79 -4.53 -13.98
N LEU A 45 -7.75 -3.61 -14.11
CA LEU A 45 -8.35 -2.89 -12.99
C LEU A 45 -9.57 -3.63 -12.39
N ASN A 46 -9.84 -4.87 -12.81
CA ASN A 46 -10.87 -5.68 -12.18
C ASN A 46 -10.39 -6.18 -10.81
N PRO A 47 -10.98 -5.71 -9.70
CA PRO A 47 -10.52 -6.04 -8.34
C PRO A 47 -10.60 -7.54 -8.04
N LEU A 48 -11.56 -8.26 -8.61
CA LEU A 48 -11.72 -9.71 -8.38
C LEU A 48 -10.50 -10.53 -8.82
N LYS A 49 -9.69 -9.97 -9.72
CA LYS A 49 -8.43 -10.61 -10.14
C LYS A 49 -7.31 -10.44 -9.13
N HIS A 50 -7.41 -9.47 -8.22
CA HIS A 50 -6.41 -9.13 -7.22
C HIS A 50 -6.78 -9.57 -5.80
N PHE A 51 -7.99 -10.08 -5.61
CA PHE A 51 -8.44 -10.56 -4.31
C PHE A 51 -7.68 -11.80 -3.85
N ASP A 52 -7.25 -11.74 -2.59
CA ASP A 52 -6.95 -12.90 -1.76
C ASP A 52 -8.05 -13.02 -0.69
N LEU A 53 -8.76 -14.13 -0.68
CA LEU A 53 -9.89 -14.33 0.23
C LEU A 53 -9.42 -14.33 1.69
N ILE A 54 -8.26 -14.93 1.97
CA ILE A 54 -7.70 -15.00 3.33
C ILE A 54 -7.25 -13.60 3.76
N GLY A 55 -6.60 -12.85 2.85
CA GLY A 55 -6.20 -11.47 3.10
C GLY A 55 -7.39 -10.54 3.39
N LEU A 56 -8.52 -10.74 2.70
CA LEU A 56 -9.74 -9.98 2.96
C LEU A 56 -10.36 -10.31 4.32
N VAL A 57 -10.46 -11.60 4.66
CA VAL A 57 -10.95 -12.04 5.98
C VAL A 57 -10.04 -11.52 7.10
N ALA A 58 -8.73 -11.61 6.92
CA ALA A 58 -7.76 -11.06 7.86
C ALA A 58 -7.98 -9.56 8.06
N PHE A 59 -8.20 -8.80 6.97
CA PHE A 59 -8.48 -7.37 7.06
C PHE A 59 -9.74 -7.05 7.87
N VAL A 60 -10.83 -7.77 7.65
CA VAL A 60 -12.08 -7.55 8.41
C VAL A 60 -11.86 -7.79 9.91
N LEU A 61 -11.09 -8.82 10.27
CA LEU A 61 -10.86 -9.22 11.66
C LEU A 61 -9.81 -8.36 12.37
N THR A 62 -8.72 -7.99 11.67
CA THR A 62 -7.53 -7.40 12.30
C THR A 62 -7.19 -5.99 11.78
N LYS A 63 -7.93 -5.49 10.78
CA LYS A 63 -7.62 -4.27 10.01
C LYS A 63 -6.30 -4.36 9.25
N PHE A 64 -5.72 -5.56 9.16
CA PHE A 64 -4.54 -5.86 8.37
C PHE A 64 -4.85 -6.99 7.39
N GLY A 65 -4.55 -6.77 6.09
CA GLY A 65 -4.82 -7.73 5.04
C GLY A 65 -3.82 -7.58 3.89
N TRP A 66 -3.94 -8.46 2.91
CA TRP A 66 -3.09 -8.44 1.72
C TRP A 66 -3.88 -8.79 0.47
N ALA A 67 -3.36 -8.34 -0.67
CA ALA A 67 -3.85 -8.73 -1.99
C ALA A 67 -3.07 -9.95 -2.50
N LYS A 68 -3.62 -10.60 -3.50
CA LYS A 68 -2.90 -11.60 -4.28
C LYS A 68 -1.90 -10.89 -5.20
N PRO A 69 -0.58 -11.04 -5.02
CA PRO A 69 0.40 -10.30 -5.79
C PRO A 69 0.40 -10.70 -7.27
N VAL A 70 0.73 -9.74 -8.16
CA VAL A 70 0.89 -10.05 -9.59
C VAL A 70 2.18 -10.82 -9.86
N PRO A 71 2.17 -11.81 -10.75
CA PRO A 71 3.39 -12.53 -11.10
C PRO A 71 4.30 -11.66 -11.98
N ILE A 72 5.58 -11.57 -11.58
CA ILE A 72 6.62 -10.83 -12.30
C ILE A 72 7.78 -11.78 -12.55
N ASN A 73 8.28 -11.81 -13.79
CA ASN A 73 9.47 -12.56 -14.14
C ASN A 73 10.63 -11.61 -14.52
N PRO A 74 11.59 -11.37 -13.63
CA PRO A 74 12.70 -10.44 -13.89
C PRO A 74 13.60 -10.84 -15.08
N TYR A 75 13.56 -12.09 -15.53
CA TYR A 75 14.34 -12.55 -16.69
C TYR A 75 13.78 -12.07 -18.03
N ASN A 76 12.50 -11.64 -18.07
CA ASN A 76 11.87 -11.10 -19.26
C ASN A 76 12.15 -9.61 -19.49
N PHE A 77 12.70 -8.90 -18.50
CA PHE A 77 13.00 -7.47 -18.64
C PHE A 77 14.10 -7.23 -19.69
N ARG A 78 13.86 -6.24 -20.58
CA ARG A 78 14.87 -5.78 -21.56
C ARG A 78 16.10 -5.21 -20.87
N ASP A 79 15.92 -4.43 -19.83
CA ASP A 79 16.95 -3.99 -18.88
C ASP A 79 16.53 -4.53 -17.50
N ARG A 80 17.21 -5.57 -17.06
CA ARG A 80 16.83 -6.27 -15.83
C ARG A 80 16.88 -5.36 -14.60
N LYS A 81 17.89 -4.50 -14.50
CA LYS A 81 18.06 -3.61 -13.35
C LYS A 81 16.97 -2.54 -13.31
N LYS A 82 16.78 -1.81 -14.41
CA LYS A 82 15.77 -0.76 -14.51
C LYS A 82 14.35 -1.35 -14.44
N GLY A 83 14.10 -2.44 -15.16
CA GLY A 83 12.81 -3.12 -15.15
C GLY A 83 12.40 -3.55 -13.75
N TYR A 84 13.32 -4.17 -13.02
CA TYR A 84 13.04 -4.62 -11.65
C TYR A 84 12.84 -3.46 -10.69
N LEU A 85 13.69 -2.41 -10.78
CA LEU A 85 13.58 -1.20 -9.96
C LEU A 85 12.23 -0.50 -10.17
N TRP A 86 11.92 -0.12 -11.41
CA TRP A 86 10.71 0.64 -11.71
C TRP A 86 9.44 -0.16 -11.50
N THR A 87 9.46 -1.46 -11.80
CA THR A 87 8.31 -2.33 -11.51
C THR A 87 8.05 -2.39 -10.01
N SER A 88 9.09 -2.54 -9.18
CA SER A 88 8.92 -2.57 -7.72
C SER A 88 8.49 -1.22 -7.15
N ALA A 89 8.99 -0.11 -7.69
CA ALA A 89 8.61 1.22 -7.24
C ALA A 89 7.20 1.64 -7.68
N ALA A 90 6.65 1.01 -8.73
CA ALA A 90 5.40 1.45 -9.36
C ALA A 90 4.20 1.47 -8.41
N GLY A 91 4.05 0.46 -7.56
CA GLY A 91 2.99 0.38 -6.57
C GLY A 91 3.07 1.50 -5.52
N ILE A 92 4.29 1.77 -5.04
CA ILE A 92 4.55 2.85 -4.07
C ILE A 92 4.22 4.21 -4.69
N ILE A 93 4.70 4.45 -5.91
CA ILE A 93 4.50 5.72 -6.63
C ILE A 93 3.02 5.96 -6.91
N VAL A 94 2.29 4.96 -7.40
CA VAL A 94 0.87 5.13 -7.72
C VAL A 94 0.03 5.37 -6.47
N ASN A 95 0.34 4.69 -5.37
CA ASN A 95 -0.36 4.91 -4.12
C ASN A 95 -0.12 6.33 -3.60
N TYR A 96 1.13 6.80 -3.56
CA TYR A 96 1.42 8.17 -3.15
C TYR A 96 0.76 9.21 -4.07
N THR A 97 0.76 8.98 -5.39
CA THR A 97 0.04 9.82 -6.36
C THR A 97 -1.46 9.82 -6.09
N THR A 98 -2.05 8.67 -5.75
CA THR A 98 -3.47 8.56 -5.37
C THR A 98 -3.78 9.40 -4.15
N ALA A 99 -2.92 9.37 -3.12
CA ALA A 99 -3.09 10.24 -1.95
C ALA A 99 -3.08 11.73 -2.32
N ILE A 100 -2.13 12.17 -3.15
CA ILE A 100 -2.05 13.56 -3.65
C ILE A 100 -3.36 13.96 -4.36
N LEU A 101 -3.90 13.10 -5.22
CA LEU A 101 -5.10 13.40 -6.01
C LEU A 101 -6.39 13.36 -5.19
N VAL A 102 -6.46 12.52 -4.17
CA VAL A 102 -7.66 12.35 -3.32
C VAL A 102 -7.74 13.44 -2.25
N TYR A 103 -6.61 13.95 -1.77
CA TYR A 103 -6.56 14.95 -0.70
C TYR A 103 -7.48 16.16 -0.92
N PRO A 104 -7.44 16.88 -2.08
CA PRO A 104 -8.31 18.05 -2.29
C PRO A 104 -9.79 17.68 -2.34
N ILE A 105 -10.14 16.50 -2.86
CA ILE A 105 -11.53 16.03 -2.90
C ILE A 105 -12.01 15.75 -1.47
N LEU A 106 -11.19 15.10 -0.66
CA LEU A 106 -11.47 14.83 0.76
C LEU A 106 -11.64 16.14 1.53
N SER A 107 -10.74 17.12 1.35
CA SER A 107 -10.81 18.43 2.02
C SER A 107 -12.09 19.18 1.66
N LEU A 108 -12.49 19.17 0.39
CA LEU A 108 -13.76 19.79 -0.05
C LEU A 108 -14.99 19.08 0.52
N VAL A 109 -14.96 17.76 0.65
CA VAL A 109 -16.05 16.98 1.27
C VAL A 109 -16.14 17.34 2.74
N VAL A 110 -15.02 17.37 3.48
CA VAL A 110 -14.98 17.73 4.91
C VAL A 110 -15.52 19.15 5.13
N ALA A 111 -15.11 20.12 4.30
CA ALA A 111 -15.55 21.52 4.43
C ALA A 111 -17.07 21.72 4.23
N LYS A 112 -17.74 20.82 3.47
CA LYS A 112 -19.17 20.90 3.14
C LYS A 112 -19.99 19.79 3.78
N LEU A 113 -19.43 19.03 4.73
CA LEU A 113 -20.06 17.85 5.28
C LEU A 113 -21.37 18.20 6.03
N GLN A 114 -22.46 17.69 5.50
CA GLN A 114 -23.75 17.61 6.21
C GLN A 114 -23.97 16.17 6.63
N PHE A 115 -24.51 15.94 7.83
CA PHE A 115 -24.70 14.58 8.34
C PHE A 115 -25.82 13.86 7.61
N THR A 116 -25.46 13.10 6.58
CA THR A 116 -26.32 12.13 5.89
C THR A 116 -25.55 10.81 5.73
N TYR A 117 -26.27 9.69 5.61
CA TYR A 117 -25.62 8.40 5.39
C TYR A 117 -24.80 8.34 4.10
N VAL A 118 -25.22 9.05 3.05
CA VAL A 118 -24.49 9.17 1.78
C VAL A 118 -23.18 9.94 1.98
N ASN A 119 -23.24 11.07 2.69
CA ASN A 119 -22.05 11.86 2.97
C ASN A 119 -21.07 11.12 3.88
N LEU A 120 -21.59 10.37 4.87
CA LEU A 120 -20.79 9.50 5.72
C LEU A 120 -20.05 8.44 4.88
N PHE A 121 -20.74 7.79 3.94
CA PHE A 121 -20.12 6.81 3.03
C PHE A 121 -19.01 7.45 2.19
N ILE A 122 -19.30 8.60 1.55
CA ILE A 122 -18.35 9.32 0.69
C ILE A 122 -17.12 9.73 1.50
N TYR A 123 -17.33 10.31 2.68
CA TYR A 123 -16.23 10.71 3.57
C TYR A 123 -15.37 9.51 3.97
N MET A 124 -16.00 8.45 4.48
CA MET A 124 -15.28 7.27 4.93
C MET A 124 -14.55 6.57 3.78
N PHE A 125 -15.14 6.54 2.58
CA PHE A 125 -14.49 6.01 1.39
C PHE A 125 -13.23 6.83 1.03
N LEU A 126 -13.35 8.15 0.88
CA LEU A 126 -12.23 9.01 0.50
C LEU A 126 -11.15 9.06 1.58
N ALA A 127 -11.53 9.18 2.85
CA ALA A 127 -10.61 9.15 3.97
C ALA A 127 -9.82 7.83 4.03
N THR A 128 -10.49 6.70 3.79
CA THR A 128 -9.83 5.39 3.75
C THR A 128 -8.94 5.26 2.52
N VAL A 129 -9.35 5.73 1.33
CA VAL A 129 -8.47 5.75 0.15
C VAL A 129 -7.21 6.54 0.43
N TYR A 130 -7.34 7.76 0.98
CA TYR A 130 -6.20 8.61 1.33
C TYR A 130 -5.27 7.91 2.32
N GLN A 131 -5.81 7.48 3.46
CA GLN A 131 -5.05 6.85 4.54
C GLN A 131 -4.35 5.56 4.10
N CYS A 132 -5.06 4.67 3.38
CA CYS A 132 -4.49 3.43 2.88
C CYS A 132 -3.44 3.68 1.81
N SER A 133 -3.63 4.67 0.94
CA SER A 133 -2.64 5.02 -0.08
C SER A 133 -1.32 5.47 0.54
N LEU A 134 -1.35 6.30 1.58
CA LEU A 134 -0.15 6.67 2.33
C LEU A 134 0.45 5.50 3.10
N SER A 135 -0.36 4.78 3.86
CA SER A 135 0.09 3.62 4.64
C SER A 135 0.76 2.57 3.77
N PHE A 136 0.18 2.23 2.62
CA PHE A 136 0.75 1.24 1.70
C PHE A 136 2.01 1.75 1.02
N SER A 137 2.12 3.06 0.74
CA SER A 137 3.37 3.64 0.24
C SER A 137 4.49 3.47 1.25
N VAL A 138 4.25 3.82 2.52
CA VAL A 138 5.25 3.69 3.60
C VAL A 138 5.58 2.23 3.90
N PHE A 139 4.54 1.40 4.05
CA PHE A 139 4.72 -0.01 4.38
C PHE A 139 5.52 -0.75 3.30
N ASN A 140 5.17 -0.54 2.02
CA ASN A 140 5.88 -1.17 0.92
C ASN A 140 7.27 -0.57 0.66
N LEU A 141 7.60 0.59 1.23
CA LEU A 141 8.95 1.15 1.17
C LEU A 141 9.93 0.47 2.14
N LEU A 142 9.42 -0.27 3.13
CA LEU A 142 10.28 -0.99 4.07
C LEU A 142 11.17 -2.01 3.34
N PRO A 143 12.48 -2.07 3.65
CA PRO A 143 13.42 -2.98 2.96
C PRO A 143 13.33 -4.42 3.48
N LEU A 144 12.12 -4.94 3.64
CA LEU A 144 11.82 -6.27 4.18
C LEU A 144 11.12 -7.13 3.11
N TYR A 145 11.65 -8.33 2.84
CA TYR A 145 10.97 -9.30 1.99
C TYR A 145 9.65 -9.76 2.63
N PRO A 146 8.52 -9.84 1.91
CA PRO A 146 8.34 -9.77 0.44
C PRO A 146 7.96 -8.38 -0.13
N LEU A 147 8.11 -7.29 0.63
CA LEU A 147 7.69 -5.96 0.24
C LEU A 147 8.50 -5.38 -0.95
N ASP A 148 7.94 -4.37 -1.60
CA ASP A 148 8.53 -3.74 -2.77
C ASP A 148 9.86 -3.04 -2.47
N GLY A 149 10.00 -2.46 -1.28
CA GLY A 149 11.23 -1.82 -0.80
C GLY A 149 12.42 -2.79 -0.78
N PHE A 150 12.19 -4.05 -0.41
CA PHE A 150 13.23 -5.08 -0.52
C PHE A 150 13.66 -5.30 -1.97
N ARG A 151 12.70 -5.38 -2.90
CA ARG A 151 12.97 -5.56 -4.34
C ARG A 151 13.69 -4.35 -4.94
N ILE A 152 13.36 -3.13 -4.47
CA ILE A 152 14.07 -1.90 -4.85
C ILE A 152 15.53 -2.00 -4.42
N VAL A 153 15.81 -2.33 -3.15
CA VAL A 153 17.19 -2.51 -2.65
C VAL A 153 17.92 -3.61 -3.42
N GLU A 154 17.26 -4.74 -3.68
CA GLU A 154 17.81 -5.86 -4.46
C GLU A 154 18.14 -5.47 -5.91
N SER A 155 17.40 -4.53 -6.51
CA SER A 155 17.66 -4.03 -7.87
C SER A 155 18.89 -3.12 -7.94
N ILE A 156 19.16 -2.37 -6.87
CA ILE A 156 20.29 -1.43 -6.80
C ILE A 156 21.59 -2.16 -6.44
N ASP A 157 21.54 -2.98 -5.40
CA ASP A 157 22.69 -3.77 -4.94
C ASP A 157 22.58 -5.22 -5.45
N GLN A 158 23.25 -5.50 -6.56
CA GLN A 158 23.31 -6.84 -7.15
C GLN A 158 24.35 -7.76 -6.48
N LYS A 159 25.16 -7.26 -5.55
CA LYS A 159 26.16 -8.05 -4.85
C LYS A 159 25.46 -8.99 -3.84
N HIS A 160 25.88 -10.26 -3.84
CA HIS A 160 25.44 -11.24 -2.85
C HIS A 160 26.13 -10.96 -1.52
N ASN A 161 25.56 -10.04 -0.71
CA ASN A 161 26.07 -9.79 0.63
C ASN A 161 25.29 -10.60 1.69
N LYS A 162 25.93 -10.83 2.84
CA LYS A 162 25.37 -11.61 3.94
C LYS A 162 24.06 -11.02 4.47
N VAL A 163 23.95 -9.67 4.48
CA VAL A 163 22.76 -8.95 4.96
C VAL A 163 21.55 -9.26 4.08
N ARG A 164 21.71 -9.22 2.74
CA ARG A 164 20.61 -9.54 1.82
C ARG A 164 20.14 -10.99 1.94
N VAL A 165 21.09 -11.94 2.06
CA VAL A 165 20.76 -13.34 2.28
C VAL A 165 19.98 -13.52 3.59
N PHE A 166 20.42 -12.85 4.65
CA PHE A 166 19.72 -12.84 5.93
C PHE A 166 18.31 -12.25 5.81
N LEU A 167 18.18 -11.06 5.22
CA LEU A 167 16.88 -10.42 5.02
C LEU A 167 15.95 -11.30 4.18
N ARG A 168 16.42 -11.88 3.08
CA ARG A 168 15.61 -12.76 2.24
C ARG A 168 15.09 -13.98 3.00
N LYS A 169 15.88 -14.50 3.93
CA LYS A 169 15.52 -15.68 4.72
C LYS A 169 14.60 -15.35 5.90
N TYR A 170 14.83 -14.24 6.59
CA TYR A 170 14.19 -13.96 7.88
C TYR A 170 13.20 -12.80 7.88
N SER A 171 13.20 -11.94 6.84
CA SER A 171 12.33 -10.75 6.82
C SER A 171 10.85 -11.07 6.95
N SER A 172 10.35 -12.16 6.38
CA SER A 172 8.94 -12.53 6.53
C SER A 172 8.56 -12.82 7.99
N TYR A 173 9.46 -13.45 8.76
CA TYR A 173 9.24 -13.67 10.19
C TYR A 173 9.35 -12.36 10.99
N ILE A 174 10.33 -11.51 10.63
CA ILE A 174 10.49 -10.18 11.25
C ILE A 174 9.24 -9.34 10.99
N LEU A 175 8.77 -9.29 9.74
CA LEU A 175 7.60 -8.55 9.35
C LEU A 175 6.35 -9.04 10.07
N MET A 176 6.16 -10.36 10.15
CA MET A 176 5.05 -10.96 10.90
C MET A 176 5.11 -10.58 12.38
N GLY A 177 6.28 -10.65 13.02
CA GLY A 177 6.47 -10.19 14.39
C GLY A 177 6.13 -8.72 14.59
N LEU A 178 6.60 -7.84 13.69
CA LEU A 178 6.30 -6.41 13.74
C LEU A 178 4.79 -6.13 13.59
N VAL A 179 4.10 -6.81 12.67
CA VAL A 179 2.65 -6.67 12.46
C VAL A 179 1.87 -7.17 13.69
N ILE A 180 2.27 -8.30 14.28
CA ILE A 180 1.64 -8.82 15.50
C ILE A 180 1.82 -7.84 16.67
N ILE A 181 3.03 -7.31 16.88
CA ILE A 181 3.29 -6.31 17.93
C ILE A 181 2.44 -5.07 17.69
N HIS A 182 2.40 -4.56 16.46
CA HIS A 182 1.59 -3.40 16.09
C HIS A 182 0.09 -3.63 16.36
N TYR A 183 -0.45 -4.80 15.98
CA TYR A 183 -1.84 -5.15 16.27
C TYR A 183 -2.13 -5.25 17.77
N LEU A 184 -1.22 -5.85 18.54
CA LEU A 184 -1.39 -6.02 19.98
C LEU A 184 -1.12 -4.72 20.76
N SER A 185 -0.34 -3.78 20.23
CA SER A 185 -0.04 -2.50 20.87
C SER A 185 -1.30 -1.67 21.15
N SER A 186 -2.32 -1.80 20.27
CA SER A 186 -3.63 -1.17 20.47
C SER A 186 -4.45 -1.77 21.63
N LYS A 187 -4.08 -2.94 22.12
CA LYS A 187 -4.78 -3.69 23.20
C LYS A 187 -3.99 -3.79 24.48
N ILE A 188 -2.67 -3.75 24.40
CA ILE A 188 -1.74 -3.95 25.51
C ILE A 188 -0.80 -2.74 25.57
N SER A 189 -1.03 -1.83 26.51
CA SER A 189 -0.32 -0.56 26.62
C SER A 189 1.21 -0.69 26.69
N PHE A 190 1.74 -1.74 27.31
CA PHE A 190 3.18 -1.99 27.36
C PHE A 190 3.78 -2.19 25.96
N LEU A 191 3.05 -2.85 25.05
CA LEU A 191 3.55 -3.11 23.68
C LEU A 191 3.64 -1.86 22.84
N ALA A 192 2.95 -0.77 23.19
CA ALA A 192 3.06 0.51 22.50
C ALA A 192 4.49 1.08 22.56
N TYR A 193 5.26 0.80 23.64
CA TYR A 193 6.64 1.25 23.76
C TYR A 193 7.63 0.51 22.84
N VAL A 194 7.26 -0.66 22.33
CA VAL A 194 8.08 -1.49 21.44
C VAL A 194 7.49 -1.63 20.04
N ASP A 195 6.44 -0.88 19.73
CA ASP A 195 5.78 -0.86 18.42
C ASP A 195 6.59 -0.04 17.40
N VAL A 196 7.69 -0.60 16.95
CA VAL A 196 8.59 0.01 15.95
C VAL A 196 7.86 0.24 14.63
N LEU A 197 6.96 -0.68 14.23
CA LEU A 197 6.21 -0.55 12.99
C LEU A 197 5.22 0.62 13.05
N GLY A 198 4.42 0.72 14.10
CA GLY A 198 3.49 1.83 14.31
C GLY A 198 4.21 3.16 14.39
N PHE A 199 5.34 3.22 15.11
CA PHE A 199 6.19 4.40 15.16
C PHE A 199 6.69 4.80 13.76
N ALA A 200 7.25 3.86 12.99
CA ALA A 200 7.75 4.13 11.65
C ALA A 200 6.63 4.57 10.71
N LEU A 201 5.49 3.87 10.69
CA LEU A 201 4.34 4.24 9.87
C LEU A 201 3.87 5.66 10.19
N THR A 202 3.62 5.97 11.46
CA THR A 202 3.10 7.28 11.86
C THR A 202 4.05 8.41 11.49
N HIS A 203 5.36 8.28 11.79
CA HIS A 203 6.33 9.34 11.52
C HIS A 203 6.62 9.52 10.04
N ILE A 204 6.79 8.43 9.27
CA ILE A 204 7.06 8.53 7.84
C ILE A 204 5.80 9.03 7.11
N MET A 205 4.61 8.57 7.50
CA MET A 205 3.37 9.11 6.93
C MET A 205 3.25 10.61 7.15
N SER A 206 3.48 11.11 8.36
CA SER A 206 3.43 12.55 8.64
C SER A 206 4.46 13.36 7.81
N LEU A 207 5.61 12.78 7.50
CA LEU A 207 6.58 13.39 6.58
C LEU A 207 6.11 13.43 5.13
N LEU A 208 5.35 12.41 4.69
CA LEU A 208 4.78 12.35 3.34
C LEU A 208 3.50 13.19 3.19
N GLU A 209 2.77 13.42 4.27
CA GLU A 209 1.57 14.28 4.30
C GLU A 209 1.93 15.75 4.12
N LYS A 210 2.96 16.24 4.79
CA LYS A 210 3.39 17.65 4.71
C LYS A 210 3.55 18.20 3.29
N PRO A 211 4.25 17.50 2.35
CA PRO A 211 4.33 17.97 0.97
C PRO A 211 2.96 18.03 0.26
N ILE A 212 2.04 17.12 0.59
CA ILE A 212 0.69 17.11 0.02
C ILE A 212 -0.09 18.33 0.51
N GLU A 213 -0.10 18.57 1.82
CA GLU A 213 -0.75 19.71 2.46
C GLU A 213 -0.16 21.03 1.93
N LEU A 214 1.17 21.14 1.89
CA LEU A 214 1.85 22.34 1.39
C LEU A 214 1.52 22.62 -0.09
N PHE A 215 1.50 21.58 -0.91
CA PHE A 215 1.15 21.73 -2.34
C PHE A 215 -0.29 22.24 -2.50
N TRP A 216 -1.25 21.66 -1.79
CA TRP A 216 -2.65 22.03 -1.95
C TRP A 216 -3.02 23.32 -1.19
N SER A 217 -2.27 23.72 -0.16
CA SER A 217 -2.48 25.01 0.53
C SER A 217 -2.27 26.22 -0.42
N ILE A 218 -1.46 26.06 -1.49
CA ILE A 218 -1.28 27.08 -2.54
C ILE A 218 -2.62 27.39 -3.24
N PHE A 219 -3.52 26.42 -3.30
CA PHE A 219 -4.85 26.56 -3.92
C PHE A 219 -5.97 26.87 -2.91
N HIS A 220 -5.62 27.18 -1.64
CA HIS A 220 -6.56 27.42 -0.54
C HIS A 220 -7.43 26.21 -0.21
N ILE A 221 -6.90 25.00 -0.35
CA ILE A 221 -7.55 23.71 -0.07
C ILE A 221 -6.90 23.07 1.16
#